data_f87f4d29167f80e6f873431dedab297c
#
_entry.id   f87f4d29167f80e6f873431dedab297c
#
_cell.length_a   1.000
_cell.length_b   1.000
_cell.length_c   1.000
_cell.angle_alpha   90.00
_cell.angle_beta   90.00
_cell.angle_gamma   90.00
#
_symmetry.space_group_name_H-M   'P 1'
#
loop_
_entity.id
_entity.type
_entity.pdbx_description
1 polymer ?
#
loop_
_entity_poly.entity_id
_entity_poly.type
_entity_poly.pdbx_seq_one_letter_code
_entity_poly.pdbx_strand_id
1 'polypeptide(L)'
;MNSNFHRFERILRPVLIAVLLGACSTTVNWNYPRVPSNAFTYPETTTVDALFQEASDKHPGLSGFSLVQHGENAFLARLAMADLAEKTLDAQYYIWDSDTTGRILASRIMRAADRGVRVRILIDDNYQTGDKDFVIAALDGHPNIEIRLFNPVRNRLWRTLSFLAEFGRVNHRMHNKLFVMDNAVGMVGGRNIGDVYFGVRADHNYRDLDVLTTGPIVGEISASFDMFWNSEWAIPVGATVKELPTEKDRKGMLKRLEENVNAAGYPYPIYESPDELRSRLVQIRDNFIWAPGSVLVEHPSRVNTEAEIGVIHKALSQRLSEVEREILIESPYFVLPERRSREYSTHRERH
;
A
#
# COMPACT_ATOMS: atom_id res chain seq x y z
N MET A 1 14.72 -13.53 60.53
CA MET A 1 15.14 -14.03 59.21
C MET A 1 13.99 -14.30 58.21
N ASN A 2 12.74 -14.12 58.57
CA ASN A 2 11.58 -14.51 57.67
C ASN A 2 10.95 -13.37 56.87
N SER A 3 11.31 -12.13 57.02
CA SER A 3 10.64 -11.02 56.27
C SER A 3 11.16 -10.81 54.87
N ASN A 4 12.42 -11.16 54.60
CA ASN A 4 13.03 -11.01 53.30
C ASN A 4 12.60 -12.09 52.28
N PHE A 5 12.20 -13.27 52.77
CA PHE A 5 11.77 -14.37 51.90
C PHE A 5 10.43 -14.08 51.21
N HIS A 6 9.45 -13.53 51.96
CA HIS A 6 8.14 -13.15 51.43
C HIS A 6 8.17 -11.94 50.47
N ARG A 7 9.18 -11.10 50.58
CA ARG A 7 9.38 -9.98 49.66
C ARG A 7 9.96 -10.42 48.34
N PHE A 8 10.84 -11.44 48.37
CA PHE A 8 11.42 -12.05 47.17
C PHE A 8 10.38 -12.85 46.37
N GLU A 9 9.52 -13.61 47.03
CA GLU A 9 8.40 -14.35 46.38
C GLU A 9 7.38 -13.40 45.74
N ARG A 10 7.08 -12.25 46.33
CA ARG A 10 6.14 -11.26 45.77
C ARG A 10 6.67 -10.58 44.51
N ILE A 11 7.98 -10.52 44.32
CA ILE A 11 8.61 -9.98 43.12
C ILE A 11 8.84 -11.09 42.08
N LEU A 12 9.22 -12.30 42.52
CA LEU A 12 9.51 -13.41 41.61
C LEU A 12 8.25 -13.94 40.90
N ARG A 13 7.09 -13.98 41.59
CA ARG A 13 5.84 -14.46 41.00
C ARG A 13 5.36 -13.61 39.81
N PRO A 14 5.28 -12.29 39.87
CA PRO A 14 4.88 -11.48 38.71
C PRO A 14 5.93 -11.51 37.58
N VAL A 15 7.21 -11.62 37.90
CA VAL A 15 8.28 -11.77 36.90
C VAL A 15 8.18 -13.14 36.21
N LEU A 16 7.91 -14.22 36.93
CA LEU A 16 7.74 -15.55 36.37
C LEU A 16 6.46 -15.64 35.52
N ILE A 17 5.39 -15.00 35.95
CA ILE A 17 4.15 -14.88 35.16
C ILE A 17 4.36 -14.04 33.90
N ALA A 18 5.12 -12.95 33.96
CA ALA A 18 5.47 -12.15 32.79
C ALA A 18 6.35 -12.92 31.79
N VAL A 19 7.30 -13.74 32.28
CA VAL A 19 8.12 -14.62 31.44
C VAL A 19 7.31 -15.77 30.83
N LEU A 20 6.33 -16.34 31.56
CA LEU A 20 5.45 -17.38 31.03
C LEU A 20 4.44 -16.84 30.05
N LEU A 21 3.95 -15.62 30.23
CA LEU A 21 3.10 -14.93 29.26
C LEU A 21 3.86 -14.53 27.99
N GLY A 22 5.15 -14.23 28.11
CA GLY A 22 6.05 -13.97 26.97
C GLY A 22 6.28 -15.20 26.09
N ALA A 23 6.21 -16.40 26.65
CA ALA A 23 6.40 -17.66 25.92
C ALA A 23 5.24 -18.02 24.98
N CYS A 24 4.06 -17.38 25.14
CA CYS A 24 2.90 -17.56 24.25
C CYS A 24 2.75 -16.46 23.20
N SER A 25 3.67 -15.49 23.14
CA SER A 25 3.56 -14.40 22.19
C SER A 25 3.97 -14.83 20.78
N THR A 26 3.14 -14.52 19.78
CA THR A 26 3.51 -14.68 18.38
C THR A 26 4.58 -13.66 18.04
N THR A 27 5.78 -14.14 17.76
CA THR A 27 6.88 -13.31 17.25
C THR A 27 6.99 -13.51 15.75
N VAL A 28 7.28 -12.43 15.01
CA VAL A 28 7.51 -12.50 13.57
C VAL A 28 8.72 -13.39 13.28
N ASN A 29 8.54 -14.37 12.40
CA ASN A 29 9.64 -15.21 11.91
C ASN A 29 10.36 -14.51 10.75
N TRP A 30 11.43 -13.81 11.04
CA TRP A 30 12.23 -13.09 10.04
C TRP A 30 12.94 -14.00 9.02
N ASN A 31 13.11 -15.29 9.36
CA ASN A 31 13.70 -16.28 8.47
C ASN A 31 12.63 -17.06 7.68
N TYR A 32 11.39 -16.60 7.66
CA TYR A 32 10.32 -17.22 6.88
C TYR A 32 10.71 -17.21 5.39
N PRO A 33 10.53 -18.34 4.68
CA PRO A 33 10.87 -18.42 3.27
C PRO A 33 10.14 -17.37 2.45
N ARG A 34 10.87 -16.71 1.55
CA ARG A 34 10.34 -15.71 0.61
C ARG A 34 11.06 -15.85 -0.72
N VAL A 35 10.28 -15.90 -1.78
CA VAL A 35 10.80 -16.01 -3.13
C VAL A 35 10.79 -14.62 -3.76
N PRO A 36 11.92 -14.12 -4.27
CA PRO A 36 11.93 -12.88 -5.04
C PRO A 36 11.05 -13.01 -6.28
N SER A 37 10.31 -11.96 -6.59
CA SER A 37 9.52 -11.89 -7.80
C SER A 37 9.45 -10.45 -8.33
N ASN A 38 9.30 -10.32 -9.65
CA ASN A 38 9.32 -9.03 -10.32
C ASN A 38 8.03 -8.79 -11.09
N ALA A 39 7.84 -7.55 -11.52
CA ALA A 39 6.73 -7.14 -12.37
C ALA A 39 6.66 -7.96 -13.66
N PHE A 40 5.48 -7.99 -14.26
CA PHE A 40 5.25 -8.62 -15.54
C PHE A 40 6.02 -7.88 -16.64
N THR A 41 6.71 -8.61 -17.50
CA THR A 41 7.68 -8.02 -18.46
C THR A 41 7.13 -7.81 -19.87
N TYR A 42 5.93 -8.32 -20.18
CA TYR A 42 5.36 -8.31 -21.53
C TYR A 42 3.96 -7.68 -21.53
N PRO A 43 3.78 -6.41 -21.09
CA PRO A 43 2.46 -5.76 -21.03
C PRO A 43 1.76 -5.72 -22.40
N GLU A 44 2.53 -5.62 -23.50
CA GLU A 44 2.05 -5.62 -24.88
C GLU A 44 1.27 -6.89 -25.26
N THR A 45 1.31 -7.92 -24.45
CA THR A 45 0.52 -9.14 -24.67
C THR A 45 -0.89 -9.10 -24.06
N THR A 46 -1.24 -7.98 -23.43
CA THR A 46 -2.54 -7.83 -22.76
C THR A 46 -3.52 -6.96 -23.58
N THR A 47 -4.81 -7.24 -23.43
CA THR A 47 -5.83 -6.42 -24.10
C THR A 47 -5.89 -5.01 -23.57
N VAL A 48 -5.51 -4.81 -22.32
CA VAL A 48 -5.47 -3.48 -21.68
C VAL A 48 -4.36 -2.63 -22.27
N ASP A 49 -3.15 -3.16 -22.47
CA ASP A 49 -2.08 -2.43 -23.13
C ASP A 49 -2.49 -2.03 -24.56
N ALA A 50 -3.11 -2.95 -25.29
CA ALA A 50 -3.62 -2.68 -26.64
C ALA A 50 -4.62 -1.51 -26.69
N LEU A 51 -5.41 -1.26 -25.64
CA LEU A 51 -6.31 -0.09 -25.58
C LEU A 51 -5.54 1.24 -25.58
N PHE A 52 -4.33 1.27 -25.05
CA PHE A 52 -3.52 2.49 -24.97
C PHE A 52 -2.48 2.61 -26.08
N GLN A 53 -2.17 1.50 -26.81
CA GLN A 53 -1.09 1.41 -27.79
C GLN A 53 -1.21 2.49 -28.88
N GLU A 54 -2.38 2.65 -29.49
CA GLU A 54 -2.59 3.66 -30.54
C GLU A 54 -2.30 5.09 -30.04
N ALA A 55 -2.65 5.38 -28.78
CA ALA A 55 -2.39 6.69 -28.19
C ALA A 55 -0.90 6.84 -27.85
N SER A 56 -0.26 5.78 -27.33
CA SER A 56 1.17 5.75 -27.02
C SER A 56 2.03 5.94 -28.28
N ASP A 57 1.65 5.32 -29.40
CA ASP A 57 2.36 5.43 -30.68
C ASP A 57 2.36 6.86 -31.24
N LYS A 58 1.31 7.66 -30.92
CA LYS A 58 1.25 9.08 -31.28
C LYS A 58 2.14 9.95 -30.35
N HIS A 59 2.60 9.41 -29.24
CA HIS A 59 3.38 10.11 -28.21
C HIS A 59 4.64 9.31 -27.80
N PRO A 60 5.55 9.02 -28.71
CA PRO A 60 6.68 8.14 -28.46
C PRO A 60 7.56 8.64 -27.31
N GLY A 61 7.85 7.76 -26.35
CA GLY A 61 8.67 8.07 -25.18
C GLY A 61 8.00 8.90 -24.10
N LEU A 62 6.73 9.31 -24.31
CA LEU A 62 5.94 10.00 -23.29
C LEU A 62 5.04 9.00 -22.53
N SER A 63 4.65 9.40 -21.35
CA SER A 63 3.64 8.70 -20.55
C SER A 63 2.35 9.48 -20.52
N GLY A 64 1.22 8.76 -20.45
CA GLY A 64 -0.09 9.37 -20.33
C GLY A 64 -0.50 9.50 -18.86
N PHE A 65 -1.05 10.65 -18.49
CA PHE A 65 -1.48 10.96 -17.12
C PHE A 65 -2.91 11.47 -17.08
N SER A 66 -3.71 10.97 -16.14
CA SER A 66 -5.05 11.47 -15.84
C SER A 66 -5.19 11.67 -14.33
N LEU A 67 -5.60 12.89 -13.92
CA LEU A 67 -5.82 13.21 -12.51
C LEU A 67 -7.17 12.65 -12.03
N VAL A 68 -7.16 11.92 -10.93
CA VAL A 68 -8.34 11.32 -10.31
C VAL A 68 -8.64 12.03 -8.99
N GLN A 69 -9.42 13.11 -9.07
CA GLN A 69 -9.69 14.02 -7.95
C GLN A 69 -10.75 13.45 -6.98
N HIS A 70 -11.78 12.78 -7.49
CA HIS A 70 -12.89 12.28 -6.68
C HIS A 70 -12.62 10.87 -6.15
N GLY A 71 -12.90 10.66 -4.85
CA GLY A 71 -12.68 9.37 -4.19
C GLY A 71 -13.49 8.23 -4.83
N GLU A 72 -14.73 8.49 -5.21
CA GLU A 72 -15.57 7.56 -5.97
C GLU A 72 -14.88 7.06 -7.24
N ASN A 73 -14.43 7.97 -8.10
CA ASN A 73 -13.74 7.62 -9.34
C ASN A 73 -12.43 6.87 -9.08
N ALA A 74 -11.71 7.25 -8.02
CA ALA A 74 -10.49 6.57 -7.61
C ALA A 74 -10.73 5.13 -7.17
N PHE A 75 -11.86 4.86 -6.52
CA PHE A 75 -12.25 3.51 -6.12
C PHE A 75 -12.70 2.70 -7.32
N LEU A 76 -13.63 3.23 -8.13
CA LEU A 76 -14.13 2.56 -9.32
C LEU A 76 -13.01 2.21 -10.30
N ALA A 77 -12.00 3.09 -10.46
CA ALA A 77 -10.84 2.79 -11.27
C ALA A 77 -10.04 1.59 -10.74
N ARG A 78 -9.83 1.46 -9.42
CA ARG A 78 -9.17 0.29 -8.83
C ARG A 78 -9.97 -1.00 -9.02
N LEU A 79 -11.30 -0.92 -8.89
CA LEU A 79 -12.18 -2.06 -9.17
C LEU A 79 -12.07 -2.47 -10.65
N ALA A 80 -12.12 -1.50 -11.58
CA ALA A 80 -11.97 -1.75 -13.01
C ALA A 80 -10.61 -2.40 -13.33
N MET A 81 -9.51 -1.89 -12.75
CA MET A 81 -8.19 -2.49 -12.89
C MET A 81 -8.16 -3.94 -12.38
N ALA A 82 -8.79 -4.23 -11.23
CA ALA A 82 -8.87 -5.59 -10.72
C ALA A 82 -9.71 -6.52 -11.60
N ASP A 83 -10.82 -6.02 -12.14
CA ASP A 83 -11.72 -6.80 -13.00
C ASP A 83 -11.14 -7.06 -14.40
N LEU A 84 -10.34 -6.13 -14.93
CA LEU A 84 -9.74 -6.20 -16.27
C LEU A 84 -8.35 -6.82 -16.29
N ALA A 85 -7.70 -7.00 -15.14
CA ALA A 85 -6.40 -7.64 -15.06
C ALA A 85 -6.38 -9.03 -15.70
N GLU A 86 -5.38 -9.29 -16.53
CA GLU A 86 -5.17 -10.56 -17.25
C GLU A 86 -3.98 -11.36 -16.75
N LYS A 87 -2.93 -10.68 -16.30
CA LYS A 87 -1.64 -11.30 -15.91
C LYS A 87 -1.26 -11.02 -14.47
N THR A 88 -1.23 -9.75 -14.07
CA THR A 88 -0.72 -9.36 -12.76
C THR A 88 -1.47 -8.19 -12.13
N LEU A 89 -1.54 -8.22 -10.79
CA LEU A 89 -1.92 -7.08 -9.94
C LEU A 89 -0.87 -6.90 -8.86
N ASP A 90 -0.29 -5.71 -8.79
CA ASP A 90 0.63 -5.31 -7.74
C ASP A 90 0.04 -4.14 -6.95
N ALA A 91 -0.11 -4.30 -5.65
CA ALA A 91 -0.72 -3.31 -4.77
C ALA A 91 0.18 -3.01 -3.57
N GLN A 92 0.46 -1.72 -3.32
CA GLN A 92 1.26 -1.27 -2.20
C GLN A 92 0.53 -0.17 -1.46
N TYR A 93 0.29 -0.35 -0.15
CA TYR A 93 -0.47 0.59 0.66
C TYR A 93 0.07 0.73 2.08
N TYR A 94 -0.05 1.93 2.62
CA TYR A 94 0.24 2.20 4.02
C TYR A 94 -0.89 1.72 4.93
N ILE A 95 -2.16 1.94 4.53
CA ILE A 95 -3.36 1.48 5.24
C ILE A 95 -4.24 0.69 4.27
N TRP A 96 -4.72 -0.46 4.74
CA TRP A 96 -5.81 -1.21 4.11
C TRP A 96 -6.81 -1.59 5.20
N ASP A 97 -7.93 -0.88 5.24
CA ASP A 97 -8.97 -1.12 6.22
C ASP A 97 -9.89 -2.27 5.80
N SER A 98 -10.47 -2.94 6.81
CA SER A 98 -11.44 -4.01 6.62
C SER A 98 -12.89 -3.50 6.63
N ASP A 99 -13.09 -2.26 6.16
CA ASP A 99 -14.39 -1.61 5.99
C ASP A 99 -15.06 -1.97 4.65
N THR A 100 -16.08 -1.22 4.23
CA THR A 100 -16.84 -1.53 3.02
C THR A 100 -15.96 -1.57 1.78
N THR A 101 -15.19 -0.51 1.54
CA THR A 101 -14.34 -0.40 0.34
C THR A 101 -13.19 -1.39 0.35
N GLY A 102 -12.55 -1.58 1.51
CA GLY A 102 -11.46 -2.56 1.64
C GLY A 102 -11.91 -3.99 1.35
N ARG A 103 -13.12 -4.37 1.80
CA ARG A 103 -13.70 -5.69 1.53
C ARG A 103 -14.11 -5.86 0.07
N ILE A 104 -14.73 -4.84 -0.53
CA ILE A 104 -15.13 -4.90 -1.95
C ILE A 104 -13.89 -5.07 -2.84
N LEU A 105 -12.84 -4.27 -2.63
CA LEU A 105 -11.60 -4.39 -3.41
C LEU A 105 -10.92 -5.75 -3.21
N ALA A 106 -10.85 -6.25 -1.97
CA ALA A 106 -10.32 -7.58 -1.69
C ALA A 106 -11.10 -8.68 -2.43
N SER A 107 -12.43 -8.60 -2.48
CA SER A 107 -13.28 -9.52 -3.24
C SER A 107 -12.99 -9.48 -4.75
N ARG A 108 -12.77 -8.28 -5.34
CA ARG A 108 -12.41 -8.14 -6.76
C ARG A 108 -11.03 -8.71 -7.07
N ILE A 109 -10.06 -8.47 -6.20
CA ILE A 109 -8.71 -9.06 -6.30
C ILE A 109 -8.77 -10.59 -6.21
N MET A 110 -9.58 -11.13 -5.31
CA MET A 110 -9.79 -12.59 -5.23
C MET A 110 -10.34 -13.15 -6.54
N ARG A 111 -11.35 -12.50 -7.13
CA ARG A 111 -11.89 -12.91 -8.44
C ARG A 111 -10.84 -12.81 -9.56
N ALA A 112 -9.97 -11.83 -9.52
CA ALA A 112 -8.84 -11.75 -10.46
C ALA A 112 -7.88 -12.93 -10.26
N ALA A 113 -7.54 -13.27 -9.03
CA ALA A 113 -6.71 -14.43 -8.71
C ALA A 113 -7.36 -15.76 -9.14
N ASP A 114 -8.69 -15.91 -8.96
CA ASP A 114 -9.46 -17.07 -9.45
C ASP A 114 -9.41 -17.21 -10.99
N ARG A 115 -9.26 -16.09 -11.72
CA ARG A 115 -9.03 -16.10 -13.18
C ARG A 115 -7.58 -16.44 -13.58
N GLY A 116 -6.67 -16.61 -12.61
CA GLY A 116 -5.27 -16.93 -12.85
C GLY A 116 -4.32 -15.72 -12.80
N VAL A 117 -4.82 -14.54 -12.45
CA VAL A 117 -3.99 -13.32 -12.28
C VAL A 117 -3.08 -13.50 -11.07
N ARG A 118 -1.77 -13.28 -11.24
CA ARG A 118 -0.81 -13.24 -10.13
C ARG A 118 -0.98 -11.93 -9.35
N VAL A 119 -1.22 -12.04 -8.07
CA VAL A 119 -1.45 -10.91 -7.18
C VAL A 119 -0.32 -10.79 -6.15
N ARG A 120 0.27 -9.60 -6.02
CA ARG A 120 1.20 -9.26 -4.94
C ARG A 120 0.66 -8.04 -4.18
N ILE A 121 0.54 -8.19 -2.86
CA ILE A 121 0.05 -7.11 -2.00
C ILE A 121 1.08 -6.83 -0.91
N LEU A 122 1.59 -5.60 -0.86
CA LEU A 122 2.51 -5.12 0.17
C LEU A 122 1.81 -4.08 1.04
N ILE A 123 1.65 -4.37 2.33
CA ILE A 123 0.97 -3.49 3.29
C ILE A 123 1.95 -3.11 4.40
N ASP A 124 1.96 -1.84 4.80
CA ASP A 124 2.70 -1.43 5.99
C ASP A 124 2.06 -2.00 7.26
N ASP A 125 2.88 -2.48 8.19
CA ASP A 125 2.38 -3.13 9.41
C ASP A 125 1.84 -2.15 10.47
N ASN A 126 1.83 -0.86 10.22
CA ASN A 126 1.48 0.12 11.25
C ASN A 126 0.06 -0.08 11.82
N TYR A 127 -0.92 -0.40 10.98
CA TYR A 127 -2.33 -0.57 11.35
C TYR A 127 -2.80 -2.04 11.39
N GLN A 128 -1.89 -3.00 11.23
CA GLN A 128 -2.24 -4.41 11.29
C GLN A 128 -2.24 -4.91 12.74
N THR A 129 -3.24 -5.71 13.10
CA THR A 129 -3.37 -6.35 14.42
C THR A 129 -3.45 -7.86 14.26
N GLY A 130 -3.20 -8.63 15.34
CA GLY A 130 -3.16 -10.09 15.29
C GLY A 130 -4.37 -10.76 14.63
N ASP A 131 -5.58 -10.24 14.85
CA ASP A 131 -6.80 -10.77 14.21
C ASP A 131 -6.82 -10.46 12.72
N LYS A 132 -6.36 -9.27 12.31
CA LYS A 132 -6.22 -8.91 10.90
C LYS A 132 -5.15 -9.76 10.21
N ASP A 133 -4.05 -10.10 10.90
CA ASP A 133 -2.99 -10.96 10.34
C ASP A 133 -3.55 -12.30 9.91
N PHE A 134 -4.44 -12.91 10.70
CA PHE A 134 -5.04 -14.20 10.38
C PHE A 134 -5.98 -14.09 9.16
N VAL A 135 -6.76 -13.00 9.05
CA VAL A 135 -7.63 -12.75 7.88
C VAL A 135 -6.78 -12.59 6.61
N ILE A 136 -5.73 -11.77 6.69
CA ILE A 136 -4.83 -11.54 5.55
C ILE A 136 -4.08 -12.82 5.17
N ALA A 137 -3.65 -13.62 6.15
CA ALA A 137 -3.02 -14.92 5.90
C ALA A 137 -3.98 -15.93 5.25
N ALA A 138 -5.28 -15.82 5.49
CA ALA A 138 -6.27 -16.64 4.81
C ALA A 138 -6.44 -16.25 3.33
N LEU A 139 -6.31 -14.97 2.98
CA LEU A 139 -6.27 -14.50 1.59
C LEU A 139 -4.97 -14.92 0.90
N ASP A 140 -3.83 -14.82 1.58
CA ASP A 140 -2.51 -15.29 1.13
C ASP A 140 -2.48 -16.80 0.84
N GLY A 141 -3.39 -17.57 1.45
CA GLY A 141 -3.55 -18.99 1.14
C GLY A 141 -4.08 -19.30 -0.26
N HIS A 142 -4.44 -18.31 -1.08
CA HIS A 142 -4.80 -18.52 -2.48
C HIS A 142 -3.52 -18.70 -3.33
N PRO A 143 -3.45 -19.70 -4.25
CA PRO A 143 -2.22 -20.02 -4.99
C PRO A 143 -1.67 -18.88 -5.85
N ASN A 144 -2.51 -17.93 -6.24
CA ASN A 144 -2.15 -16.78 -7.07
C ASN A 144 -2.03 -15.46 -6.27
N ILE A 145 -2.12 -15.49 -4.94
CA ILE A 145 -2.00 -14.29 -4.09
C ILE A 145 -0.82 -14.46 -3.14
N GLU A 146 0.05 -13.48 -3.08
CA GLU A 146 1.10 -13.37 -2.07
C GLU A 146 0.98 -12.01 -1.36
N ILE A 147 0.92 -12.04 -0.02
CA ILE A 147 0.80 -10.85 0.81
C ILE A 147 2.02 -10.73 1.73
N ARG A 148 2.66 -9.55 1.71
CA ARG A 148 3.76 -9.23 2.60
C ARG A 148 3.44 -8.01 3.46
N LEU A 149 3.92 -8.03 4.70
CA LEU A 149 3.89 -6.88 5.60
C LEU A 149 5.24 -6.19 5.59
N PHE A 150 5.23 -4.86 5.36
CA PHE A 150 6.46 -4.08 5.39
C PHE A 150 6.82 -3.70 6.82
N ASN A 151 8.07 -3.99 7.21
CA ASN A 151 8.67 -3.63 8.49
C ASN A 151 7.80 -4.00 9.70
N PRO A 152 7.38 -5.28 9.85
CA PRO A 152 6.45 -5.68 10.88
C PRO A 152 7.02 -5.51 12.29
N VAL A 153 6.14 -5.16 13.23
CA VAL A 153 6.46 -5.12 14.65
C VAL A 153 6.75 -6.54 15.15
N ARG A 154 7.90 -6.75 15.78
CA ARG A 154 8.44 -8.08 16.10
C ARG A 154 7.51 -8.92 16.97
N ASN A 155 6.93 -8.34 18.01
CA ASN A 155 5.99 -9.04 18.90
C ASN A 155 4.56 -8.57 18.65
N ARG A 156 3.73 -9.48 18.15
CA ARG A 156 2.34 -9.20 17.75
C ARG A 156 1.41 -8.98 18.94
N LEU A 157 1.68 -9.62 20.08
CA LEU A 157 0.85 -9.49 21.29
C LEU A 157 1.18 -8.20 22.07
N TRP A 158 2.45 -7.86 22.17
CA TRP A 158 2.95 -6.72 22.93
C TRP A 158 3.41 -5.59 22.01
N ARG A 159 2.60 -5.24 21.02
CA ARG A 159 2.95 -4.26 19.96
C ARG A 159 3.45 -2.92 20.55
N THR A 160 2.77 -2.37 21.54
CA THR A 160 3.15 -1.08 22.16
C THR A 160 4.53 -1.16 22.81
N LEU A 161 4.83 -2.23 23.53
CA LEU A 161 6.16 -2.41 24.14
C LEU A 161 7.23 -2.65 23.11
N SER A 162 6.95 -3.45 22.08
CA SER A 162 7.86 -3.67 20.96
C SER A 162 8.10 -2.38 20.16
N PHE A 163 7.07 -1.56 19.96
CA PHE A 163 7.20 -0.26 19.33
C PHE A 163 8.17 0.64 20.11
N LEU A 164 8.05 0.70 21.43
CA LEU A 164 8.97 1.49 22.28
C LEU A 164 10.38 0.93 22.26
N ALA A 165 10.55 -0.39 22.30
CA ALA A 165 11.86 -1.04 22.34
C ALA A 165 12.61 -0.94 20.99
N GLU A 166 11.89 -0.87 19.87
CA GLU A 166 12.43 -0.85 18.51
C GLU A 166 12.08 0.45 17.77
N PHE A 167 11.86 1.55 18.50
CA PHE A 167 11.35 2.81 17.95
C PHE A 167 12.13 3.30 16.73
N GLY A 168 13.46 3.26 16.76
CA GLY A 168 14.30 3.66 15.63
C GLY A 168 13.95 2.92 14.34
N ARG A 169 13.78 1.59 14.41
CA ARG A 169 13.39 0.76 13.27
C ARG A 169 11.92 0.92 12.90
N VAL A 170 11.05 0.75 13.89
CA VAL A 170 9.58 0.70 13.66
C VAL A 170 9.00 2.04 13.24
N ASN A 171 9.69 3.15 13.50
CA ASN A 171 9.29 4.47 13.04
C ASN A 171 9.48 4.70 11.53
N HIS A 172 10.27 3.87 10.85
CA HIS A 172 10.42 3.95 9.40
C HIS A 172 9.29 3.19 8.73
N ARG A 173 8.29 3.93 8.22
CA ARG A 173 7.08 3.38 7.59
C ARG A 173 7.10 3.57 6.09
N MET A 174 6.47 2.63 5.39
CA MET A 174 6.25 2.69 3.95
C MET A 174 4.97 3.48 3.68
N HIS A 175 5.11 4.73 3.22
CA HIS A 175 3.95 5.58 2.94
C HIS A 175 3.52 5.59 1.48
N ASN A 176 4.11 4.74 0.65
CA ASN A 176 3.79 4.58 -0.77
C ASN A 176 2.37 4.04 -0.96
N LYS A 177 1.69 4.50 -2.01
CA LYS A 177 0.39 3.99 -2.43
C LYS A 177 0.40 3.85 -3.94
N LEU A 178 0.32 2.62 -4.39
CA LEU A 178 0.23 2.30 -5.80
C LEU A 178 -0.63 1.06 -6.04
N PHE A 179 -1.20 1.00 -7.24
CA PHE A 179 -1.94 -0.13 -7.76
C PHE A 179 -1.60 -0.28 -9.24
N VAL A 180 -1.02 -1.40 -9.63
CA VAL A 180 -0.55 -1.62 -11.01
C VAL A 180 -1.20 -2.88 -11.56
N MET A 181 -1.76 -2.76 -12.77
CA MET A 181 -2.37 -3.82 -13.52
C MET A 181 -1.51 -4.14 -14.75
N ASP A 182 -1.10 -5.40 -14.86
CA ASP A 182 -0.42 -5.99 -16.01
C ASP A 182 0.87 -5.25 -16.45
N ASN A 183 1.44 -4.42 -15.56
CA ASN A 183 2.52 -3.49 -15.89
C ASN A 183 2.21 -2.56 -17.09
N ALA A 184 0.93 -2.40 -17.41
CA ALA A 184 0.42 -1.57 -18.50
C ALA A 184 -0.26 -0.29 -18.00
N VAL A 185 -0.98 -0.38 -16.89
CA VAL A 185 -1.68 0.74 -16.27
C VAL A 185 -1.32 0.82 -14.78
N GLY A 186 -0.92 2.00 -14.35
CA GLY A 186 -0.61 2.28 -12.95
C GLY A 186 -1.51 3.36 -12.36
N MET A 187 -1.78 3.25 -11.07
CA MET A 187 -2.38 4.32 -10.27
C MET A 187 -1.51 4.59 -9.06
N VAL A 188 -1.10 5.84 -8.90
CA VAL A 188 -0.32 6.31 -7.75
C VAL A 188 -1.01 7.52 -7.13
N GLY A 189 -0.82 7.75 -5.83
CA GLY A 189 -1.43 8.91 -5.19
C GLY A 189 -1.36 8.91 -3.67
N GLY A 190 -2.21 9.71 -3.03
CA GLY A 190 -2.25 9.83 -1.59
C GLY A 190 -3.28 8.94 -0.90
N ARG A 191 -4.27 8.38 -1.62
CA ARG A 191 -5.35 7.59 -1.02
C ARG A 191 -4.90 6.22 -0.56
N ASN A 192 -5.17 5.89 0.69
CA ASN A 192 -5.14 4.52 1.18
C ASN A 192 -6.44 3.78 0.81
N ILE A 193 -6.58 2.51 1.23
CA ILE A 193 -7.80 1.73 1.07
C ILE A 193 -8.62 1.83 2.35
N GLY A 194 -9.78 2.47 2.25
CA GLY A 194 -10.72 2.69 3.35
C GLY A 194 -11.83 3.66 2.98
N ASP A 195 -12.99 3.52 3.62
CA ASP A 195 -14.21 4.26 3.32
C ASP A 195 -14.03 5.79 3.36
N VAL A 196 -13.16 6.29 4.27
CA VAL A 196 -12.84 7.72 4.42
C VAL A 196 -12.12 8.32 3.21
N TYR A 197 -11.46 7.50 2.37
CA TYR A 197 -10.71 7.96 1.19
C TYR A 197 -11.57 7.96 -0.08
N PHE A 198 -12.71 7.26 -0.07
CA PHE A 198 -13.53 7.02 -1.25
C PHE A 198 -14.93 7.63 -1.20
N GLY A 199 -15.16 8.54 -0.25
CA GLY A 199 -16.42 9.29 -0.18
C GLY A 199 -17.60 8.50 0.39
N VAL A 200 -17.35 7.42 1.12
CA VAL A 200 -18.39 6.52 1.63
C VAL A 200 -18.87 6.91 3.04
N ARG A 201 -18.02 7.57 3.82
CA ARG A 201 -18.39 7.97 5.18
C ARG A 201 -19.37 9.15 5.18
N ALA A 202 -20.36 9.07 6.04
CA ALA A 202 -21.35 10.16 6.19
C ALA A 202 -20.83 11.34 7.03
N ASP A 203 -19.88 11.07 7.94
CA ASP A 203 -19.37 12.04 8.92
C ASP A 203 -18.17 12.84 8.42
N HIS A 204 -17.22 12.17 7.75
CA HIS A 204 -16.04 12.84 7.18
C HIS A 204 -15.37 12.00 6.09
N ASN A 205 -14.79 12.66 5.11
CA ASN A 205 -13.98 12.05 4.07
C ASN A 205 -12.73 12.89 3.82
N TYR A 206 -11.61 12.21 3.53
CA TYR A 206 -10.38 12.89 3.15
C TYR A 206 -10.46 13.35 1.68
N ARG A 207 -9.92 14.54 1.41
CA ARG A 207 -9.63 14.99 0.06
C ARG A 207 -8.21 14.59 -0.27
N ASP A 208 -8.03 13.97 -1.41
CA ASP A 208 -6.72 13.52 -1.89
C ASP A 208 -6.70 13.42 -3.41
N LEU A 209 -5.54 13.22 -4.00
CA LEU A 209 -5.35 13.14 -5.43
C LEU A 209 -4.64 11.84 -5.79
N ASP A 210 -5.18 11.13 -6.79
CA ASP A 210 -4.50 10.03 -7.45
C ASP A 210 -4.24 10.39 -8.92
N VAL A 211 -3.30 9.70 -9.52
CA VAL A 211 -2.93 9.81 -10.94
C VAL A 211 -3.02 8.42 -11.56
N LEU A 212 -3.87 8.27 -12.55
CA LEU A 212 -3.90 7.11 -13.42
C LEU A 212 -2.90 7.34 -14.56
N THR A 213 -2.10 6.33 -14.89
CA THR A 213 -1.02 6.50 -15.86
C THR A 213 -0.79 5.25 -16.71
N THR A 214 -0.24 5.45 -17.91
CA THR A 214 0.19 4.41 -18.85
C THR A 214 1.50 4.82 -19.52
N GLY A 215 2.11 3.89 -20.26
CA GLY A 215 3.37 4.11 -20.96
C GLY A 215 4.61 3.88 -20.08
N PRO A 216 5.78 4.39 -20.46
CA PRO A 216 7.07 4.04 -19.84
C PRO A 216 7.14 4.19 -18.32
N ILE A 217 6.43 5.17 -17.74
CA ILE A 217 6.45 5.42 -16.29
C ILE A 217 5.88 4.27 -15.48
N VAL A 218 5.00 3.44 -16.07
CA VAL A 218 4.43 2.28 -15.35
C VAL A 218 5.52 1.28 -15.01
N GLY A 219 6.49 1.08 -15.91
CA GLY A 219 7.67 0.26 -15.64
C GLY A 219 8.51 0.79 -14.46
N GLU A 220 8.67 2.13 -14.33
CA GLU A 220 9.37 2.73 -13.19
C GLU A 220 8.58 2.55 -11.88
N ILE A 221 7.25 2.69 -11.92
CA ILE A 221 6.36 2.45 -10.78
C ILE A 221 6.48 0.99 -10.32
N SER A 222 6.45 0.05 -11.26
CA SER A 222 6.61 -1.38 -10.98
C SER A 222 8.00 -1.71 -10.43
N ALA A 223 9.06 -1.08 -10.95
CA ALA A 223 10.41 -1.23 -10.43
C ALA A 223 10.52 -0.72 -8.98
N SER A 224 9.82 0.38 -8.65
CA SER A 224 9.74 0.87 -7.28
C SER A 224 9.03 -0.13 -6.36
N PHE A 225 7.94 -0.74 -6.82
CA PHE A 225 7.26 -1.81 -6.08
C PHE A 225 8.20 -3.00 -5.85
N ASP A 226 8.87 -3.50 -6.89
CA ASP A 226 9.77 -4.65 -6.82
C ASP A 226 10.92 -4.41 -5.83
N MET A 227 11.44 -3.19 -5.77
CA MET A 227 12.48 -2.81 -4.81
C MET A 227 12.00 -2.96 -3.35
N PHE A 228 10.77 -2.53 -3.03
CA PHE A 228 10.19 -2.72 -1.70
C PHE A 228 9.81 -4.17 -1.46
N TRP A 229 9.18 -4.82 -2.42
CA TRP A 229 8.72 -6.21 -2.35
C TRP A 229 9.86 -7.20 -2.08
N ASN A 230 11.00 -7.03 -2.76
CA ASN A 230 12.16 -7.89 -2.63
C ASN A 230 13.10 -7.48 -1.48
N SER A 231 12.77 -6.42 -0.75
CA SER A 231 13.59 -5.97 0.37
C SER A 231 13.53 -6.94 1.56
N GLU A 232 14.52 -6.88 2.43
CA GLU A 232 14.56 -7.64 3.69
C GLU A 232 13.40 -7.28 4.65
N TRP A 233 12.76 -6.11 4.45
CA TRP A 233 11.69 -5.60 5.28
C TRP A 233 10.29 -6.07 4.87
N ALA A 234 10.14 -6.63 3.67
CA ALA A 234 8.88 -7.18 3.18
C ALA A 234 8.75 -8.66 3.61
N ILE A 235 8.04 -8.88 4.71
CA ILE A 235 7.91 -10.19 5.36
C ILE A 235 6.58 -10.84 4.97
N PRO A 236 6.57 -12.08 4.43
CA PRO A 236 5.33 -12.79 4.14
C PRO A 236 4.41 -12.85 5.36
N VAL A 237 3.11 -12.63 5.14
CA VAL A 237 2.15 -12.59 6.25
C VAL A 237 2.09 -13.89 7.04
N GLY A 238 2.38 -15.03 6.41
CA GLY A 238 2.49 -16.32 7.09
C GLY A 238 3.54 -16.34 8.21
N ALA A 239 4.55 -15.46 8.16
CA ALA A 239 5.55 -15.31 9.22
C ALA A 239 5.02 -14.63 10.48
N THR A 240 3.86 -13.98 10.41
CA THR A 240 3.29 -13.16 11.50
C THR A 240 2.22 -13.90 12.29
N VAL A 241 1.75 -15.04 11.81
CA VAL A 241 0.74 -15.87 12.47
C VAL A 241 1.40 -17.08 13.12
N LYS A 242 0.84 -17.54 14.23
CA LYS A 242 1.32 -18.73 14.95
C LYS A 242 1.07 -20.02 14.16
N GLU A 243 -0.11 -20.08 13.57
CA GLU A 243 -0.57 -21.21 12.75
C GLU A 243 -1.21 -20.64 11.48
N LEU A 244 -0.87 -21.24 10.35
CA LEU A 244 -1.47 -20.86 9.07
C LEU A 244 -2.96 -21.26 9.07
N PRO A 245 -3.85 -20.43 8.49
CA PRO A 245 -5.25 -20.78 8.32
C PRO A 245 -5.41 -22.08 7.55
N THR A 246 -6.28 -22.96 8.06
CA THR A 246 -6.64 -24.19 7.36
C THR A 246 -7.51 -23.89 6.14
N GLU A 247 -7.65 -24.86 5.25
CA GLU A 247 -8.57 -24.72 4.10
C GLU A 247 -10.02 -24.44 4.54
N LYS A 248 -10.44 -24.99 5.67
CA LYS A 248 -11.76 -24.70 6.27
C LYS A 248 -11.86 -23.25 6.72
N ASP A 249 -10.82 -22.73 7.38
CA ASP A 249 -10.78 -21.34 7.83
C ASP A 249 -10.83 -20.39 6.64
N ARG A 250 -10.03 -20.67 5.61
CA ARG A 250 -9.99 -19.92 4.36
C ARG A 250 -11.36 -19.85 3.70
N LYS A 251 -12.00 -21.00 3.48
CA LYS A 251 -13.37 -21.06 2.90
C LYS A 251 -14.39 -20.30 3.74
N GLY A 252 -14.32 -20.44 5.06
CA GLY A 252 -15.21 -19.72 5.98
C GLY A 252 -15.01 -18.21 5.91
N MET A 253 -13.78 -17.73 5.77
CA MET A 253 -13.48 -16.31 5.63
C MET A 253 -13.91 -15.73 4.29
N LEU A 254 -13.66 -16.45 3.19
CA LEU A 254 -14.10 -16.05 1.85
C LEU A 254 -15.63 -15.91 1.79
N LYS A 255 -16.34 -16.89 2.34
CA LYS A 255 -17.80 -16.83 2.44
C LYS A 255 -18.27 -15.58 3.21
N ARG A 256 -17.67 -15.28 4.37
CA ARG A 256 -17.98 -14.06 5.14
C ARG A 256 -17.64 -12.78 4.37
N LEU A 257 -16.54 -12.77 3.61
CA LEU A 257 -16.19 -11.64 2.77
C LEU A 257 -17.27 -11.38 1.73
N GLU A 258 -17.74 -12.40 1.02
CA GLU A 258 -18.83 -12.30 0.03
C GLU A 258 -20.14 -11.86 0.69
N GLU A 259 -20.55 -12.45 1.81
CA GLU A 259 -21.73 -12.07 2.57
C GLU A 259 -21.68 -10.60 2.98
N ASN A 260 -20.54 -10.13 3.48
CA ASN A 260 -20.32 -8.75 3.88
C ASN A 260 -20.35 -7.79 2.68
N VAL A 261 -19.76 -8.18 1.56
CA VAL A 261 -19.78 -7.39 0.31
C VAL A 261 -21.22 -7.26 -0.21
N ASN A 262 -21.99 -8.35 -0.22
CA ASN A 262 -23.39 -8.35 -0.65
C ASN A 262 -24.31 -7.55 0.27
N ALA A 263 -24.01 -7.50 1.58
CA ALA A 263 -24.72 -6.71 2.55
C ALA A 263 -24.27 -5.25 2.61
N ALA A 264 -23.13 -4.91 1.99
CA ALA A 264 -22.56 -3.56 2.06
C ALA A 264 -23.40 -2.58 1.26
N GLY A 265 -23.86 -1.53 1.92
CA GLY A 265 -24.55 -0.40 1.30
C GLY A 265 -23.58 0.55 0.61
N TYR A 266 -22.78 0.08 -0.37
CA TYR A 266 -21.91 0.97 -1.13
C TYR A 266 -22.77 1.93 -1.97
N PRO A 267 -22.58 3.26 -1.87
CA PRO A 267 -23.53 4.22 -2.41
C PRO A 267 -23.45 4.41 -3.93
N TYR A 268 -22.42 3.85 -4.58
CA TYR A 268 -22.19 4.04 -6.01
C TYR A 268 -22.33 2.71 -6.78
N PRO A 269 -22.71 2.75 -8.07
CA PRO A 269 -22.78 1.53 -8.87
C PRO A 269 -21.39 0.91 -9.09
N ILE A 270 -21.23 -0.33 -8.66
CA ILE A 270 -19.97 -1.10 -8.78
C ILE A 270 -20.10 -2.27 -9.76
N TYR A 271 -21.25 -2.44 -10.33
CA TYR A 271 -21.54 -3.56 -11.24
C TYR A 271 -21.49 -3.05 -12.67
N GLU A 272 -20.32 -3.17 -13.28
CA GLU A 272 -20.12 -2.86 -14.68
C GLU A 272 -19.65 -4.12 -15.41
N SER A 273 -20.11 -4.30 -16.64
CA SER A 273 -19.58 -5.36 -17.48
C SER A 273 -18.13 -5.05 -17.90
N PRO A 274 -17.32 -6.06 -18.24
CA PRO A 274 -15.97 -5.81 -18.76
C PRO A 274 -15.94 -4.85 -19.96
N ASP A 275 -16.97 -4.86 -20.81
CA ASP A 275 -17.04 -3.99 -21.98
C ASP A 275 -17.34 -2.53 -21.60
N GLU A 276 -18.20 -2.30 -20.61
CA GLU A 276 -18.41 -0.96 -20.03
C GLU A 276 -17.14 -0.42 -19.39
N LEU A 277 -16.41 -1.25 -18.62
CA LEU A 277 -15.15 -0.88 -18.02
C LEU A 277 -14.09 -0.52 -19.07
N ARG A 278 -13.96 -1.31 -20.14
CA ARG A 278 -13.09 -1.00 -21.28
C ARG A 278 -13.47 0.32 -21.95
N SER A 279 -14.76 0.54 -22.18
CA SER A 279 -15.26 1.77 -22.79
C SER A 279 -14.94 3.01 -21.94
N ARG A 280 -15.00 2.90 -20.61
CA ARG A 280 -14.59 3.97 -19.69
C ARG A 280 -13.08 4.23 -19.72
N LEU A 281 -12.26 3.17 -19.79
CA LEU A 281 -10.80 3.33 -19.95
C LEU A 281 -10.46 4.06 -21.25
N VAL A 282 -11.15 3.76 -22.35
CA VAL A 282 -10.99 4.48 -23.62
C VAL A 282 -11.34 5.96 -23.47
N GLN A 283 -12.44 6.30 -22.80
CA GLN A 283 -12.80 7.69 -22.53
C GLN A 283 -11.77 8.42 -21.67
N ILE A 284 -11.19 7.74 -20.68
CA ILE A 284 -10.11 8.31 -19.85
C ILE A 284 -8.85 8.49 -20.67
N ARG A 285 -8.49 7.52 -21.52
CA ARG A 285 -7.34 7.55 -22.43
C ARG A 285 -7.36 8.78 -23.33
N ASP A 286 -8.52 9.08 -23.89
CA ASP A 286 -8.70 10.18 -24.85
C ASP A 286 -8.49 11.57 -24.19
N ASN A 287 -8.51 11.62 -22.85
CA ASN A 287 -8.26 12.81 -22.04
C ASN A 287 -6.89 12.79 -21.34
N PHE A 288 -6.00 11.86 -21.67
CA PHE A 288 -4.66 11.82 -21.07
C PHE A 288 -3.83 13.03 -21.48
N ILE A 289 -3.11 13.57 -20.49
CA ILE A 289 -2.03 14.54 -20.74
C ILE A 289 -0.76 13.71 -20.95
N TRP A 290 -0.15 13.83 -22.14
CA TRP A 290 1.08 13.14 -22.48
C TRP A 290 2.28 14.02 -22.17
N ALA A 291 3.19 13.52 -21.34
CA ALA A 291 4.36 14.24 -20.87
C ALA A 291 5.50 13.27 -20.49
N PRO A 292 6.75 13.76 -20.43
CA PRO A 292 7.80 13.02 -19.75
C PRO A 292 7.48 12.95 -18.26
N GLY A 293 7.82 11.83 -17.64
CA GLY A 293 7.64 11.61 -16.19
C GLY A 293 8.79 10.80 -15.62
N SER A 294 8.98 10.85 -14.32
CA SER A 294 9.92 10.02 -13.59
C SER A 294 9.41 9.71 -12.20
N VAL A 295 9.79 8.56 -11.65
CA VAL A 295 9.44 8.14 -10.31
C VAL A 295 10.55 8.50 -9.33
N LEU A 296 10.22 9.27 -8.31
CA LEU A 296 11.10 9.53 -7.18
C LEU A 296 10.69 8.65 -6.01
N VAL A 297 11.57 7.81 -5.54
CA VAL A 297 11.30 6.85 -4.46
C VAL A 297 12.46 6.78 -3.49
N GLU A 298 12.14 6.67 -2.19
CA GLU A 298 13.13 6.38 -1.16
C GLU A 298 13.43 4.88 -1.13
N HIS A 299 14.71 4.53 -0.95
CA HIS A 299 15.10 3.12 -0.87
C HIS A 299 14.66 2.50 0.47
N PRO A 300 14.13 1.26 0.49
CA PRO A 300 13.67 0.61 1.72
C PRO A 300 14.78 0.37 2.76
N SER A 301 16.06 0.34 2.37
CA SER A 301 17.20 0.23 3.30
C SER A 301 17.32 1.40 4.29
N ARG A 302 16.60 2.51 4.05
CA ARG A 302 16.54 3.64 5.01
C ARG A 302 15.93 3.27 6.36
N VAL A 303 15.28 2.13 6.47
CA VAL A 303 14.86 1.58 7.78
C VAL A 303 16.02 1.48 8.75
N ASN A 304 17.26 1.29 8.27
CA ASN A 304 18.46 1.13 9.09
C ASN A 304 19.39 2.36 9.13
N THR A 305 19.11 3.42 8.37
CA THR A 305 20.03 4.55 8.22
C THR A 305 19.40 5.86 8.68
N GLU A 306 19.93 6.45 9.76
CA GLU A 306 19.42 7.69 10.35
C GLU A 306 19.91 8.98 9.64
N ALA A 307 20.94 8.93 8.80
CA ALA A 307 21.80 10.11 8.59
C ALA A 307 21.74 10.78 7.21
N GLU A 308 21.14 10.21 6.17
CA GLU A 308 21.20 10.84 4.85
C GLU A 308 19.88 11.54 4.45
N ILE A 309 20.02 12.76 3.92
CA ILE A 309 18.92 13.47 3.28
C ILE A 309 18.40 12.62 2.10
N GLY A 310 17.12 12.24 2.15
CA GLY A 310 16.51 11.34 1.19
C GLY A 310 16.51 11.84 -0.25
N VAL A 311 16.34 10.92 -1.18
CA VAL A 311 16.28 11.21 -2.62
C VAL A 311 15.15 12.19 -2.93
N ILE A 312 13.95 11.95 -2.36
CA ILE A 312 12.78 12.82 -2.55
C ILE A 312 13.08 14.22 -2.02
N HIS A 313 13.68 14.33 -0.83
CA HIS A 313 14.01 15.63 -0.25
C HIS A 313 15.05 16.40 -1.09
N LYS A 314 16.08 15.73 -1.60
CA LYS A 314 17.08 16.34 -2.49
C LYS A 314 16.42 16.85 -3.77
N ALA A 315 15.60 16.01 -4.42
CA ALA A 315 14.92 16.36 -5.66
C ALA A 315 13.94 17.52 -5.47
N LEU A 316 13.13 17.50 -4.41
CA LEU A 316 12.22 18.61 -4.09
C LEU A 316 12.99 19.91 -3.79
N SER A 317 14.09 19.84 -3.05
CA SER A 317 14.92 20.99 -2.74
C SER A 317 15.51 21.63 -4.01
N GLN A 318 15.98 20.79 -4.94
CA GLN A 318 16.48 21.24 -6.22
C GLN A 318 15.36 21.94 -7.01
N ARG A 319 14.21 21.32 -7.16
CA ARG A 319 13.05 21.91 -7.87
C ARG A 319 12.62 23.23 -7.25
N LEU A 320 12.58 23.31 -5.92
CA LEU A 320 12.25 24.56 -5.21
C LEU A 320 13.26 25.67 -5.50
N SER A 321 14.55 25.34 -5.66
CA SER A 321 15.59 26.33 -5.98
C SER A 321 15.51 26.84 -7.44
N GLU A 322 14.82 26.15 -8.33
CA GLU A 322 14.62 26.50 -9.74
C GLU A 322 13.37 27.37 -9.96
N VAL A 323 12.57 27.61 -8.90
CA VAL A 323 11.33 28.41 -9.00
C VAL A 323 11.66 29.89 -9.17
N GLU A 324 11.16 30.49 -10.27
CA GLU A 324 11.40 31.89 -10.59
C GLU A 324 10.25 32.82 -10.19
N ARG A 325 9.03 32.35 -10.15
CA ARG A 325 7.84 33.21 -9.92
C ARG A 325 6.97 32.75 -8.78
N GLU A 326 6.42 31.55 -8.87
CA GLU A 326 5.40 31.09 -7.94
C GLU A 326 5.50 29.58 -7.71
N ILE A 327 5.22 29.16 -6.49
CA ILE A 327 4.99 27.77 -6.14
C ILE A 327 3.71 27.66 -5.31
N LEU A 328 2.85 26.72 -5.68
CA LEU A 328 1.67 26.36 -4.93
C LEU A 328 1.88 24.97 -4.32
N ILE A 329 1.76 24.86 -3.00
CA ILE A 329 1.88 23.60 -2.27
C ILE A 329 0.59 23.35 -1.51
N GLU A 330 -0.08 22.24 -1.81
CA GLU A 330 -1.22 21.74 -1.05
C GLU A 330 -0.80 20.49 -0.28
N SER A 331 -0.81 20.57 1.04
CA SER A 331 -0.42 19.42 1.89
C SER A 331 -1.15 19.51 3.24
N PRO A 332 -1.70 18.40 3.76
CA PRO A 332 -2.32 18.38 5.08
C PRO A 332 -1.29 18.56 6.21
N TYR A 333 -0.02 18.24 5.94
CA TYR A 333 1.08 18.33 6.90
C TYR A 333 2.29 19.00 6.25
N PHE A 334 2.37 20.33 6.38
CA PHE A 334 3.52 21.08 5.91
C PHE A 334 4.45 21.41 7.06
N VAL A 335 5.47 20.59 7.27
CA VAL A 335 6.47 20.76 8.34
C VAL A 335 7.79 21.19 7.72
N LEU A 336 8.17 22.43 7.97
CA LEU A 336 9.48 22.95 7.59
C LEU A 336 10.50 22.66 8.71
N PRO A 337 11.70 22.09 8.39
CA PRO A 337 12.80 22.02 9.36
C PRO A 337 13.18 23.42 9.85
N GLU A 338 13.45 23.60 11.13
CA GLU A 338 13.75 24.91 11.75
C GLU A 338 14.85 25.72 11.03
N ARG A 339 15.86 25.06 10.47
CA ARG A 339 16.91 25.72 9.68
C ARG A 339 16.41 26.36 8.39
N ARG A 340 15.31 25.90 7.80
CA ARG A 340 14.75 26.42 6.53
C ARG A 340 13.62 27.41 6.72
N SER A 341 12.98 27.45 7.87
CA SER A 341 11.99 28.50 8.16
C SER A 341 12.59 29.90 8.05
N ARG A 342 13.88 30.07 8.28
CA ARG A 342 14.59 31.33 8.12
C ARG A 342 14.88 31.69 6.65
N GLU A 343 15.12 30.76 5.78
CA GLU A 343 15.37 31.00 4.34
C GLU A 343 14.07 31.41 3.62
N TYR A 344 12.94 30.81 3.98
CA TYR A 344 11.64 31.18 3.39
C TYR A 344 11.07 32.48 3.95
N SER A 345 11.39 32.91 5.17
CA SER A 345 10.99 34.20 5.71
C SER A 345 11.72 35.35 5.05
N THR A 346 12.96 35.18 4.59
CA THR A 346 13.74 36.23 3.92
C THR A 346 13.28 36.53 2.49
N HIS A 347 12.55 35.59 1.83
CA HIS A 347 11.94 35.88 0.51
C HIS A 347 10.62 36.63 0.61
N ARG A 348 9.94 36.61 1.76
CA ARG A 348 8.68 37.33 1.98
C ARG A 348 8.86 38.85 2.20
N GLU A 349 10.07 39.30 2.52
CA GLU A 349 10.37 40.71 2.80
C GLU A 349 10.92 41.49 1.59
N ARG A 350 10.99 40.86 0.40
CA ARG A 350 11.54 41.52 -0.82
C ARG A 350 10.54 41.75 -1.93
N HIS A 351 9.21 41.69 -1.64
CA HIS A 351 8.16 42.09 -2.58
C HIS A 351 7.11 42.96 -1.92
#